data_50a6b65a5b5a5f85cf841f8aaac5843c
#
_entry.id   50a6b65a5b5a5f85cf841f8aaac5843c
#
_cell.length_a   1.000
_cell.length_b   1.000
_cell.length_c   1.000
_cell.angle_alpha   90.00
_cell.angle_beta   90.00
_cell.angle_gamma   90.00
#
_symmetry.space_group_name_H-M   'P 1'
#
loop_
_entity.id
_entity.type
_entity.pdbx_description
1 polymer ?
#
loop_
_entity_poly.entity_id
_entity_poly.type
_entity_poly.pdbx_seq_one_letter_code
_entity_poly.pdbx_strand_id
1 'polypeptide(L)'
;MSRRHSADKREIIPDPKFGDVVVTKFMNSVMYDGKKSVAEQIVYGALESVETRLKKDPIQVFHDALNNVKPGIEVRSRRVGGATYQVPVEVRTERAQALAIRWLITAARARSEKTMAGRLSGELMDASQNRGNAVKKREDTHRMAEANRAFSHYRW
;
A
#
# COMPACT_ATOMS: atom_id res chain seq x y z
N MET A 1 -7.37 21.74 -15.84
CA MET A 1 -6.93 21.65 -14.43
C MET A 1 -7.67 22.70 -13.60
N SER A 2 -8.24 22.29 -12.49
CA SER A 2 -8.88 23.24 -11.56
C SER A 2 -7.80 23.95 -10.73
N ARG A 3 -7.75 25.27 -10.81
CA ARG A 3 -6.85 26.09 -9.98
C ARG A 3 -7.54 26.64 -8.72
N ARG A 4 -8.88 26.60 -8.67
CA ARG A 4 -9.68 27.24 -7.61
C ARG A 4 -10.13 26.26 -6.55
N HIS A 5 -10.29 24.98 -6.91
CA HIS A 5 -10.71 23.91 -6.00
C HIS A 5 -10.07 22.59 -6.41
N SER A 6 -9.96 21.66 -5.47
CA SER A 6 -9.57 20.29 -5.78
C SER A 6 -10.72 19.58 -6.50
N ALA A 7 -10.38 18.56 -7.32
CA ALA A 7 -11.39 17.73 -7.96
C ALA A 7 -12.23 16.97 -6.89
N ASP A 8 -13.51 16.84 -7.17
CA ASP A 8 -14.41 16.08 -6.30
C ASP A 8 -13.98 14.62 -6.24
N LYS A 9 -13.97 14.07 -5.04
CA LYS A 9 -13.64 12.65 -4.84
C LYS A 9 -14.84 11.81 -5.24
N ARG A 10 -14.62 10.87 -6.19
CA ARG A 10 -15.66 9.89 -6.55
C ARG A 10 -15.92 8.96 -5.39
N GLU A 11 -17.18 8.66 -5.16
CA GLU A 11 -17.58 7.62 -4.22
C GLU A 11 -17.16 6.24 -4.74
N ILE A 12 -16.58 5.43 -3.86
CA ILE A 12 -16.15 4.07 -4.17
C ILE A 12 -17.12 3.11 -3.52
N ILE A 13 -17.73 2.27 -4.35
CA ILE A 13 -18.69 1.26 -3.90
C ILE A 13 -17.89 0.12 -3.22
N PRO A 14 -18.32 -0.35 -2.03
CA PRO A 14 -17.71 -1.51 -1.40
C PRO A 14 -17.79 -2.75 -2.31
N ASP A 15 -16.85 -3.68 -2.14
CA ASP A 15 -16.89 -4.92 -2.92
C ASP A 15 -18.09 -5.79 -2.51
N PRO A 16 -18.69 -6.52 -3.47
CA PRO A 16 -19.93 -7.28 -3.19
C PRO A 16 -19.69 -8.52 -2.31
N LYS A 17 -18.48 -9.07 -2.28
CA LYS A 17 -18.18 -10.31 -1.55
C LYS A 17 -17.91 -10.05 -0.06
N PHE A 18 -17.16 -9.01 0.27
CA PHE A 18 -16.73 -8.69 1.64
C PHE A 18 -17.29 -7.37 2.18
N GLY A 19 -17.91 -6.56 1.31
CA GLY A 19 -18.46 -5.26 1.70
C GLY A 19 -17.41 -4.24 2.13
N ASP A 20 -16.16 -4.34 1.65
CA ASP A 20 -15.03 -3.53 2.07
C ASP A 20 -14.58 -2.57 0.97
N VAL A 21 -14.60 -1.28 1.27
CA VAL A 21 -14.15 -0.21 0.37
C VAL A 21 -12.65 -0.30 0.09
N VAL A 22 -11.86 -0.73 1.07
CA VAL A 22 -10.39 -0.84 0.91
C VAL A 22 -10.03 -1.96 -0.06
N VAL A 23 -10.78 -3.05 -0.05
CA VAL A 23 -10.64 -4.15 -1.01
C VAL A 23 -10.94 -3.64 -2.44
N THR A 24 -11.97 -2.84 -2.63
CA THR A 24 -12.26 -2.22 -3.93
C THR A 24 -11.13 -1.30 -4.39
N LYS A 25 -10.60 -0.46 -3.51
CA LYS A 25 -9.43 0.38 -3.80
C LYS A 25 -8.21 -0.44 -4.20
N PHE A 26 -8.01 -1.56 -3.52
CA PHE A 26 -6.93 -2.49 -3.82
C PHE A 26 -7.09 -3.12 -5.21
N MET A 27 -8.29 -3.61 -5.55
CA MET A 27 -8.62 -4.13 -6.89
C MET A 27 -8.36 -3.10 -7.97
N ASN A 28 -8.80 -1.85 -7.77
CA ASN A 28 -8.59 -0.76 -8.72
C ASN A 28 -7.09 -0.49 -8.94
N SER A 29 -6.28 -0.67 -7.92
CA SER A 29 -4.81 -0.48 -8.00
C SER A 29 -4.08 -1.67 -8.65
N VAL A 30 -4.62 -2.87 -8.53
CA VAL A 30 -4.11 -4.07 -9.23
C VAL A 30 -4.44 -4.04 -10.72
N MET A 31 -5.56 -3.43 -11.08
CA MET A 31 -6.11 -3.40 -12.44
C MET A 31 -5.14 -2.75 -13.44
N TYR A 32 -5.03 -3.38 -14.63
CA TYR A 32 -4.38 -2.83 -15.82
C TYR A 32 -5.40 -2.66 -16.95
N ASP A 33 -5.25 -1.63 -17.75
CA ASP A 33 -6.01 -1.38 -18.99
C ASP A 33 -7.55 -1.40 -18.78
N GLY A 34 -8.01 -1.06 -17.59
CA GLY A 34 -9.43 -1.09 -17.26
C GLY A 34 -10.04 -2.49 -17.12
N LYS A 35 -9.24 -3.55 -17.11
CA LYS A 35 -9.69 -4.95 -17.02
C LYS A 35 -10.08 -5.30 -15.57
N LYS A 36 -11.21 -4.76 -15.12
CA LYS A 36 -11.65 -4.90 -13.73
C LYS A 36 -11.97 -6.33 -13.34
N SER A 37 -12.63 -7.09 -14.20
CA SER A 37 -12.97 -8.50 -13.92
C SER A 37 -11.73 -9.37 -13.66
N VAL A 38 -10.65 -9.11 -14.38
CA VAL A 38 -9.37 -9.81 -14.16
C VAL A 38 -8.77 -9.44 -12.81
N ALA A 39 -8.80 -8.16 -12.44
CA ALA A 39 -8.32 -7.71 -11.15
C ALA A 39 -9.13 -8.30 -9.99
N GLU A 40 -10.46 -8.40 -10.14
CA GLU A 40 -11.33 -9.05 -9.17
C GLU A 40 -10.99 -10.54 -8.99
N GLN A 41 -10.81 -11.27 -10.08
CA GLN A 41 -10.41 -12.68 -10.03
C GLN A 41 -9.05 -12.87 -9.32
N ILE A 42 -8.09 -12.00 -9.59
CA ILE A 42 -6.77 -12.04 -8.94
C ILE A 42 -6.90 -11.82 -7.43
N VAL A 43 -7.61 -10.78 -7.01
CA VAL A 43 -7.74 -10.42 -5.60
C VAL A 43 -8.56 -11.46 -4.84
N TYR A 44 -9.68 -11.90 -5.37
CA TYR A 44 -10.49 -12.95 -4.75
C TYR A 44 -9.75 -14.28 -4.68
N GLY A 45 -9.06 -14.67 -5.74
CA GLY A 45 -8.23 -15.88 -5.74
C GLY A 45 -7.09 -15.82 -4.74
N ALA A 46 -6.48 -14.66 -4.57
CA ALA A 46 -5.45 -14.43 -3.54
C ALA A 46 -6.02 -14.57 -2.13
N LEU A 47 -7.18 -13.97 -1.85
CA LEU A 47 -7.83 -14.04 -0.55
C LEU A 47 -8.29 -15.47 -0.21
N GLU A 48 -8.84 -16.20 -1.17
CA GLU A 48 -9.18 -17.63 -1.01
C GLU A 48 -7.94 -18.48 -0.68
N SER A 49 -6.83 -18.22 -1.37
CA SER A 49 -5.56 -18.90 -1.09
C SER A 49 -5.05 -18.61 0.30
N VAL A 50 -5.17 -17.36 0.77
CA VAL A 50 -4.82 -16.96 2.14
C VAL A 50 -5.68 -17.70 3.16
N GLU A 51 -6.99 -17.74 2.97
CA GLU A 51 -7.92 -18.45 3.85
C GLU A 51 -7.57 -19.93 3.96
N THR A 52 -7.34 -20.59 2.82
CA THR A 52 -7.01 -22.01 2.76
C THR A 52 -5.70 -22.34 3.47
N ARG A 53 -4.67 -21.49 3.32
CA ARG A 53 -3.33 -21.73 3.87
C ARG A 53 -3.21 -21.36 5.34
N LEU A 54 -3.77 -20.22 5.75
CA LEU A 54 -3.66 -19.74 7.13
C LEU A 54 -4.81 -20.18 8.01
N LYS A 55 -5.92 -20.65 7.44
CA LYS A 55 -7.17 -21.00 8.14
C LYS A 55 -7.67 -19.85 9.03
N LYS A 56 -7.52 -18.64 8.56
CA LYS A 56 -7.95 -17.39 9.19
C LYS A 56 -8.88 -16.62 8.26
N ASP A 57 -9.63 -15.67 8.81
CA ASP A 57 -10.43 -14.73 8.01
C ASP A 57 -9.53 -13.96 7.03
N PRO A 58 -9.72 -14.11 5.71
CA PRO A 58 -8.87 -13.48 4.71
C PRO A 58 -8.92 -11.96 4.77
N ILE A 59 -10.04 -11.36 5.15
CA ILE A 59 -10.16 -9.91 5.30
C ILE A 59 -9.34 -9.40 6.49
N GLN A 60 -9.33 -10.12 7.59
CA GLN A 60 -8.49 -9.76 8.74
C GLN A 60 -7.01 -9.81 8.36
N VAL A 61 -6.59 -10.86 7.67
CA VAL A 61 -5.20 -10.98 7.18
C VAL A 61 -4.85 -9.85 6.21
N PHE A 62 -5.77 -9.48 5.33
CA PHE A 62 -5.60 -8.36 4.41
C PHE A 62 -5.41 -7.03 5.15
N HIS A 63 -6.24 -6.73 6.13
CA HIS A 63 -6.11 -5.52 6.94
C HIS A 63 -4.84 -5.52 7.79
N ASP A 64 -4.47 -6.66 8.38
CA ASP A 64 -3.22 -6.80 9.13
C ASP A 64 -2.00 -6.54 8.24
N ALA A 65 -2.01 -7.09 7.02
CA ALA A 65 -0.96 -6.85 6.03
C ALA A 65 -0.86 -5.37 5.66
N LEU A 66 -1.99 -4.71 5.38
CA LEU A 66 -2.01 -3.27 5.10
C LEU A 66 -1.48 -2.45 6.27
N ASN A 67 -1.95 -2.73 7.48
CA ASN A 67 -1.54 -1.99 8.67
C ASN A 67 -0.04 -2.14 8.95
N ASN A 68 0.52 -3.33 8.71
CA ASN A 68 1.95 -3.58 8.87
C ASN A 68 2.80 -2.88 7.80
N VAL A 69 2.25 -2.54 6.66
CA VAL A 69 2.97 -1.86 5.56
C VAL A 69 2.76 -0.33 5.56
N LYS A 70 1.72 0.17 6.21
CA LYS A 70 1.47 1.62 6.30
C LYS A 70 2.64 2.36 6.94
N PRO A 71 3.26 3.34 6.25
CA PRO A 71 4.30 4.16 6.85
C PRO A 71 3.71 5.25 7.75
N GLY A 72 4.34 5.53 8.89
CA GLY A 72 3.99 6.67 9.72
C GLY A 72 4.74 7.94 9.36
N ILE A 73 5.91 7.80 8.74
CA ILE A 73 6.80 8.91 8.38
C ILE A 73 7.43 8.64 7.00
N GLU A 74 7.63 9.69 6.24
CA GLU A 74 8.35 9.67 4.96
C GLU A 74 9.29 10.86 4.88
N VAL A 75 10.20 10.88 3.91
CA VAL A 75 11.02 12.05 3.61
C VAL A 75 10.48 12.78 2.39
N ARG A 76 10.50 14.10 2.44
CA ARG A 76 10.19 14.99 1.32
C ARG A 76 11.36 15.91 1.06
N SER A 77 11.66 16.11 -0.21
CA SER A 77 12.68 17.07 -0.64
C SER A 77 12.17 18.48 -0.42
N ARG A 78 12.97 19.31 0.23
CA ARG A 78 12.74 20.74 0.37
C ARG A 78 13.99 21.52 0.00
N ARG A 79 13.83 22.55 -0.80
CA ARG A 79 14.93 23.44 -1.17
C ARG A 79 14.98 24.63 -0.23
N VAL A 80 16.11 24.80 0.45
CA VAL A 80 16.36 25.89 1.39
C VAL A 80 17.72 26.50 1.05
N GLY A 81 17.76 27.80 0.74
CA GLY A 81 19.01 28.51 0.46
C GLY A 81 19.84 27.91 -0.69
N GLY A 82 19.19 27.34 -1.71
CA GLY A 82 19.87 26.73 -2.86
C GLY A 82 20.28 25.26 -2.66
N ALA A 83 20.26 24.73 -1.42
CA ALA A 83 20.50 23.32 -1.13
C ALA A 83 19.18 22.55 -1.01
N THR A 84 19.19 21.29 -1.42
CA THR A 84 18.05 20.37 -1.30
C THR A 84 18.24 19.45 -0.10
N TYR A 85 17.28 19.48 0.82
CA TYR A 85 17.25 18.64 2.02
C TYR A 85 16.14 17.61 1.94
N GLN A 86 16.39 16.41 2.46
CA GLN A 86 15.38 15.39 2.66
C GLN A 86 14.78 15.58 4.06
N VAL A 87 13.57 16.12 4.11
CA VAL A 87 12.92 16.49 5.37
C VAL A 87 11.93 15.41 5.79
N PRO A 88 12.06 14.82 7.00
CA PRO A 88 11.07 13.88 7.53
C PRO A 88 9.74 14.57 7.79
N VAL A 89 8.65 13.98 7.30
CA VAL A 89 7.29 14.46 7.53
C VAL A 89 6.36 13.31 7.87
N GLU A 90 5.38 13.57 8.73
CA GLU A 90 4.34 12.60 9.04
C GLU A 90 3.47 12.33 7.82
N VAL A 91 3.05 11.08 7.66
CA VAL A 91 2.21 10.64 6.54
C VAL A 91 0.75 10.67 6.97
N ARG A 92 -0.09 11.39 6.21
CA ARG A 92 -1.54 11.39 6.42
C ARG A 92 -2.12 9.99 6.20
N THR A 93 -3.17 9.64 6.94
CA THR A 93 -3.81 8.32 6.90
C THR A 93 -4.19 7.86 5.48
N GLU A 94 -4.79 8.73 4.68
CA GLU A 94 -5.15 8.41 3.28
C GLU A 94 -3.93 8.09 2.43
N ARG A 95 -2.85 8.85 2.60
CA ARG A 95 -1.60 8.62 1.88
C ARG A 95 -0.89 7.36 2.36
N ALA A 96 -0.89 7.09 3.66
CA ALA A 96 -0.31 5.88 4.21
C ALA A 96 -0.98 4.63 3.64
N GLN A 97 -2.30 4.64 3.53
CA GLN A 97 -3.07 3.57 2.89
C GLN A 97 -2.71 3.43 1.40
N ALA A 98 -2.64 4.52 0.65
CA ALA A 98 -2.28 4.49 -0.77
C ALA A 98 -0.86 3.95 -0.99
N LEU A 99 0.09 4.34 -0.14
CA LEU A 99 1.46 3.83 -0.18
C LEU A 99 1.52 2.33 0.15
N ALA A 100 0.80 1.89 1.19
CA ALA A 100 0.73 0.48 1.57
C ALA A 100 0.19 -0.39 0.43
N ILE A 101 -0.90 0.02 -0.21
CA ILE A 101 -1.48 -0.66 -1.37
C ILE A 101 -0.45 -0.76 -2.51
N ARG A 102 0.19 0.35 -2.85
CA ARG A 102 1.21 0.40 -3.91
C ARG A 102 2.39 -0.51 -3.61
N TRP A 103 2.91 -0.47 -2.42
CA TRP A 103 4.08 -1.27 -2.02
C TRP A 103 3.76 -2.77 -1.98
N LEU A 104 2.58 -3.16 -1.49
CA LEU A 104 2.13 -4.55 -1.53
C LEU A 104 2.02 -5.08 -2.97
N ILE A 105 1.42 -4.31 -3.86
CA ILE A 105 1.26 -4.69 -5.27
C ILE A 105 2.63 -4.78 -5.96
N THR A 106 3.49 -3.80 -5.76
CA THR A 106 4.85 -3.78 -6.34
C THR A 106 5.67 -4.96 -5.83
N ALA A 107 5.63 -5.24 -4.54
CA ALA A 107 6.32 -6.37 -3.94
C ALA A 107 5.77 -7.72 -4.45
N ALA A 108 4.46 -7.85 -4.55
CA ALA A 108 3.83 -9.04 -5.12
C ALA A 108 4.27 -9.30 -6.56
N ARG A 109 4.29 -8.27 -7.41
CA ARG A 109 4.74 -8.37 -8.81
C ARG A 109 6.19 -8.84 -8.96
N ALA A 110 7.04 -8.53 -8.00
CA ALA A 110 8.45 -8.92 -7.98
C ALA A 110 8.69 -10.37 -7.48
N ARG A 111 7.66 -11.06 -7.00
CA ARG A 111 7.77 -12.44 -6.50
C ARG A 111 7.90 -13.46 -7.64
N SER A 112 8.36 -14.64 -7.31
CA SER A 112 8.67 -15.72 -8.26
C SER A 112 7.53 -16.68 -8.54
N GLU A 113 6.40 -16.60 -7.81
CA GLU A 113 5.25 -17.47 -8.05
C GLU A 113 4.70 -17.30 -9.48
N LYS A 114 4.13 -18.35 -10.04
CA LYS A 114 3.66 -18.38 -11.43
C LYS A 114 2.55 -17.39 -11.73
N THR A 115 1.54 -17.31 -10.86
CA THR A 115 0.35 -16.48 -11.07
C THR A 115 0.36 -15.25 -10.21
N MET A 116 -0.30 -14.17 -10.66
CA MET A 116 -0.41 -12.96 -9.85
C MET A 116 -1.23 -13.21 -8.57
N ALA A 117 -2.26 -14.05 -8.62
CA ALA A 117 -3.01 -14.45 -7.42
C ALA A 117 -2.11 -15.15 -6.39
N GLY A 118 -1.22 -16.04 -6.84
CA GLY A 118 -0.23 -16.70 -5.99
C GLY A 118 0.79 -15.73 -5.39
N ARG A 119 1.30 -14.80 -6.20
CA ARG A 119 2.22 -13.74 -5.75
C ARG A 119 1.58 -12.85 -4.71
N LEU A 120 0.35 -12.42 -4.97
CA LEU A 120 -0.38 -11.54 -4.07
C LEU A 120 -0.71 -12.24 -2.75
N SER A 121 -1.17 -13.49 -2.79
CA SER A 121 -1.43 -14.27 -1.57
C SER A 121 -0.17 -14.45 -0.74
N GLY A 122 0.96 -14.76 -1.38
CA GLY A 122 2.25 -14.89 -0.71
C GLY A 122 2.69 -13.61 0.00
N GLU A 123 2.59 -12.47 -0.69
CA GLU A 123 2.96 -11.18 -0.10
C GLU A 123 2.02 -10.76 1.02
N LEU A 124 0.71 -10.98 0.89
CA LEU A 124 -0.26 -10.68 1.95
C LEU A 124 0.00 -11.53 3.20
N MET A 125 0.29 -12.80 3.05
CA MET A 125 0.63 -13.67 4.18
C MET A 125 1.91 -13.22 4.87
N ASP A 126 2.96 -12.92 4.11
CA ASP A 126 4.23 -12.45 4.66
C ASP A 126 4.06 -11.10 5.36
N ALA A 127 3.37 -10.15 4.74
CA ALA A 127 3.13 -8.83 5.32
C ALA A 127 2.26 -8.89 6.59
N SER A 128 1.28 -9.78 6.66
CA SER A 128 0.48 -9.99 7.87
C SER A 128 1.31 -10.46 9.06
N GLN A 129 2.41 -11.16 8.78
CA GLN A 129 3.39 -11.62 9.77
C GLN A 129 4.59 -10.67 9.91
N ASN A 130 4.46 -9.45 9.42
CA ASN A 130 5.50 -8.41 9.45
C ASN A 130 6.80 -8.82 8.72
N ARG A 131 6.67 -9.53 7.62
CA ARG A 131 7.75 -10.00 6.75
C ARG A 131 7.50 -9.58 5.29
N GLY A 132 8.46 -9.83 4.42
CA GLY A 132 8.35 -9.59 2.99
C GLY A 132 8.86 -8.24 2.54
N ASN A 133 8.89 -8.05 1.22
CA ASN A 133 9.48 -6.87 0.60
C ASN A 133 8.68 -5.58 0.80
N ALA A 134 7.35 -5.68 0.95
CA ALA A 134 6.52 -4.52 1.25
C ALA A 134 6.83 -3.95 2.63
N VAL A 135 6.95 -4.82 3.63
CA VAL A 135 7.35 -4.43 5.00
C VAL A 135 8.77 -3.87 5.00
N LYS A 136 9.68 -4.49 4.26
CA LYS A 136 11.05 -3.98 4.11
C LYS A 136 11.06 -2.57 3.52
N LYS A 137 10.21 -2.29 2.54
CA LYS A 137 10.08 -0.94 1.97
C LYS A 137 9.62 0.10 2.99
N ARG A 138 8.69 -0.26 3.87
CA ARG A 138 8.30 0.59 5.00
C ARG A 138 9.47 0.84 5.94
N GLU A 139 10.19 -0.21 6.33
CA GLU A 139 11.35 -0.11 7.22
C GLU A 139 12.45 0.78 6.64
N ASP A 140 12.75 0.62 5.34
CA ASP A 140 13.74 1.45 4.65
C ASP A 140 13.30 2.92 4.61
N THR A 141 12.01 3.17 4.42
CA THR A 141 11.44 4.53 4.45
C THR A 141 11.56 5.14 5.84
N HIS A 142 11.25 4.39 6.89
CA HIS A 142 11.40 4.84 8.26
C HIS A 142 12.87 5.07 8.63
N ARG A 143 13.78 4.20 8.20
CA ARG A 143 15.23 4.35 8.41
C ARG A 143 15.77 5.60 7.73
N MET A 144 15.31 5.88 6.51
CA MET A 144 15.69 7.10 5.78
C MET A 144 15.18 8.36 6.51
N ALA A 145 13.97 8.33 7.03
CA ALA A 145 13.41 9.43 7.82
C ALA A 145 14.21 9.65 9.13
N GLU A 146 14.58 8.58 9.81
CA GLU A 146 15.40 8.67 11.03
C GLU A 146 16.80 9.21 10.73
N ALA A 147 17.45 8.76 9.65
CA ALA A 147 18.76 9.28 9.22
C ALA A 147 18.72 10.78 8.92
N ASN A 148 17.58 11.30 8.47
CA ASN A 148 17.39 12.72 8.16
C ASN A 148 16.70 13.51 9.31
N ARG A 149 16.60 12.94 10.49
CA ARG A 149 15.93 13.55 11.65
C ARG A 149 16.47 14.92 12.00
N ALA A 150 17.75 15.17 11.80
CA ALA A 150 18.38 16.46 12.05
C ALA A 150 17.75 17.60 11.23
N PHE A 151 17.12 17.33 10.11
CA PHE A 151 16.46 18.30 9.24
C PHE A 151 14.96 18.46 9.53
N SER A 152 14.44 17.85 10.58
CA SER A 152 13.01 17.93 10.92
C SER A 152 12.51 19.35 11.19
N HIS A 153 13.38 20.25 11.62
CA HIS A 153 13.05 21.67 11.82
C HIS A 153 12.83 22.44 10.51
N TYR A 154 13.17 21.88 9.37
CA TYR A 154 12.86 22.46 8.05
C TYR A 154 11.45 22.09 7.55
N ARG A 155 10.61 21.45 8.36
CA ARG A 155 9.20 21.21 8.02
C ARG A 155 8.47 22.52 7.74
N TRP A 156 7.51 22.47 6.83
CA TRP A 156 6.62 23.57 6.51
C TRP A 156 5.18 23.27 6.88
#